data_46e77d81d2d4e1d2e4fb729b052f799e
#
_entry.id   46e77d81d2d4e1d2e4fb729b052f799e
#
_cell.length_a   1.000
_cell.length_b   1.000
_cell.length_c   1.000
_cell.angle_alpha   90.00
_cell.angle_beta   90.00
_cell.angle_gamma   90.00
#
_symmetry.space_group_name_H-M   'P 1'
#
loop_
_entity.id
_entity.type
_entity.pdbx_description
1 polymer ?
#
loop_
_entity_poly.entity_id
_entity_poly.type
_entity_poly.pdbx_seq_one_letter_code
_entity_poly.pdbx_strand_id
1 'polypeptide(L)'
;LTKATTFNDLVNEAFILPLRSVLIVDDQYPTWEEIFSETVQSAPSDGSETDVVTKKNWRSSATAQEVTRLIRQFREHKPGLIIDIHDGVSTNHVEAETRSESPEELADHLHQSDLLILDYNLEGPEVGTGGDTARKILASVLNNQHFNLVVVHTSEDLDNVIHECLRSLLTTCTSQHCVEIKKQIDLLDNEIMVQEDRGLFDRSVILEKLDMATYIAARHPAKELRKVLGEFMSGKGAFMQLNEWANELRLQPAQRKIFFYWAVEQFEKKYINDFSSHPPPLLDWNITDTCKWLRTSRGFVCFVNKGAENLMDELEAALLDWKPTPSRLLSAKFRNEISRFGAEVEETSLKQKHAYAKFYETIRNPGSDELPAEHIELLRTYRLKNHVARQSEMLSFLVEDTVADFGRKIYQADVASGSTYHEHYRVDLSKEADQKQAISEYNRYVCCLPSRISEDGKSAPEQLDSGHIFKLGDTWWVCATPACDLQPGQSIIAFNKGDDASLRPFTAIRLHPSSPDNLTQNHINSGSYCYVEYGENIIGLGIRSPKDDVSSPAIQKVDWRAFVAEQGGMIENRTLSLLEIQLEFKDNTIKSVPQKAEVVAKLRYEYALNYIQRVGASVSRIGLGYVAL
;
A
#
# COMPACT_ATOMS: atom_id res chain seq x y z
N LEU A 1 -30.70 -28.53 2.87
CA LEU A 1 -30.63 -27.07 2.87
C LEU A 1 -29.26 -26.67 3.38
N THR A 2 -28.34 -26.31 2.51
CA THR A 2 -27.04 -25.72 2.89
C THR A 2 -27.32 -24.45 3.69
N LYS A 3 -26.77 -24.35 4.90
CA LYS A 3 -26.84 -23.17 5.75
C LYS A 3 -26.33 -21.96 4.93
N ALA A 4 -27.08 -20.87 4.89
CA ALA A 4 -26.63 -19.66 4.21
C ALA A 4 -25.32 -19.17 4.84
N THR A 5 -24.32 -18.88 4.04
CA THR A 5 -23.03 -18.32 4.50
C THR A 5 -23.27 -16.94 5.09
N THR A 6 -22.83 -16.73 6.32
CA THR A 6 -22.94 -15.46 7.01
C THR A 6 -21.69 -14.61 6.78
N PHE A 7 -21.77 -13.32 7.10
CA PHE A 7 -20.59 -12.43 7.06
C PHE A 7 -19.47 -12.93 8.00
N ASN A 8 -19.85 -13.46 9.18
CA ASN A 8 -18.90 -14.04 10.14
C ASN A 8 -18.14 -15.22 9.52
N ASP A 9 -18.85 -16.11 8.79
CA ASP A 9 -18.19 -17.25 8.12
C ASP A 9 -17.16 -16.77 7.10
N LEU A 10 -17.43 -15.65 6.40
CA LEU A 10 -16.52 -15.07 5.41
C LEU A 10 -15.30 -14.40 6.07
N VAL A 11 -15.48 -13.69 7.17
CA VAL A 11 -14.36 -13.11 7.94
C VAL A 11 -13.46 -14.22 8.47
N ASN A 12 -14.05 -15.27 9.03
CA ASN A 12 -13.31 -16.45 9.50
C ASN A 12 -12.54 -17.13 8.36
N GLU A 13 -13.18 -17.37 7.21
CA GLU A 13 -12.54 -17.98 6.04
C GLU A 13 -11.38 -17.13 5.49
N ALA A 14 -11.48 -15.79 5.59
CA ALA A 14 -10.48 -14.87 5.06
C ALA A 14 -9.29 -14.61 6.01
N PHE A 15 -9.52 -14.57 7.34
CA PHE A 15 -8.51 -14.09 8.29
C PHE A 15 -8.14 -15.10 9.37
N ILE A 16 -9.05 -15.95 9.84
CA ILE A 16 -8.81 -16.84 10.98
C ILE A 16 -8.37 -18.25 10.53
N LEU A 17 -9.13 -18.88 9.61
CA LEU A 17 -8.81 -20.22 9.14
C LEU A 17 -7.43 -20.35 8.44
N PRO A 18 -6.89 -19.31 7.79
CA PRO A 18 -5.56 -19.39 7.19
C PRO A 18 -4.40 -19.33 8.18
N LEU A 19 -4.64 -19.00 9.45
CA LEU A 19 -3.59 -18.91 10.48
C LEU A 19 -2.96 -20.28 10.71
N ARG A 20 -1.63 -20.32 10.78
CA ARG A 20 -0.81 -21.53 10.97
C ARG A 20 0.12 -21.38 12.16
N SER A 21 0.56 -20.16 12.45
CA SER A 21 1.53 -19.85 13.48
C SER A 21 1.14 -18.64 14.30
N VAL A 22 1.52 -18.65 15.57
CA VAL A 22 1.42 -17.53 16.47
C VAL A 22 2.75 -17.32 17.17
N LEU A 23 3.20 -16.07 17.21
CA LEU A 23 4.35 -15.65 17.97
C LEU A 23 3.87 -14.79 19.14
N ILE A 24 4.31 -15.12 20.33
CA ILE A 24 4.02 -14.38 21.56
C ILE A 24 5.29 -13.61 21.94
N VAL A 25 5.18 -12.30 22.06
CA VAL A 25 6.27 -11.42 22.53
C VAL A 25 5.87 -10.85 23.89
N ASP A 26 6.51 -11.33 24.94
CA ASP A 26 6.20 -10.97 26.34
C ASP A 26 7.46 -11.15 27.20
N ASP A 27 7.90 -10.09 27.88
CA ASP A 27 9.14 -10.09 28.71
C ASP A 27 9.05 -10.99 29.95
N GLN A 28 7.84 -11.38 30.37
CA GLN A 28 7.60 -12.23 31.53
C GLN A 28 7.47 -13.71 31.18
N TYR A 29 7.30 -14.04 29.90
CA TYR A 29 7.12 -15.43 29.48
C TYR A 29 8.48 -16.07 29.14
N PRO A 30 8.67 -17.36 29.50
CA PRO A 30 9.93 -18.05 29.25
C PRO A 30 10.07 -18.38 27.77
N THR A 31 11.25 -18.13 27.20
CA THR A 31 11.63 -18.68 25.89
C THR A 31 11.93 -20.18 26.01
N TRP A 32 11.92 -20.89 24.87
CA TRP A 32 12.30 -22.31 24.85
C TRP A 32 13.74 -22.52 25.34
N GLU A 33 14.64 -21.61 25.05
CA GLU A 33 16.04 -21.66 25.49
C GLU A 33 16.15 -21.56 27.02
N GLU A 34 15.41 -20.66 27.64
CA GLU A 34 15.37 -20.50 29.09
C GLU A 34 14.84 -21.78 29.77
N ILE A 35 13.75 -22.36 29.23
CA ILE A 35 13.19 -23.61 29.78
C ILE A 35 14.18 -24.75 29.71
N PHE A 36 14.87 -24.93 28.60
CA PHE A 36 15.82 -26.05 28.42
C PHE A 36 17.15 -25.82 29.13
N SER A 37 17.66 -24.58 29.21
CA SER A 37 18.90 -24.25 29.89
C SER A 37 18.80 -24.47 31.41
N GLU A 38 17.67 -24.15 32.01
CA GLU A 38 17.45 -24.38 33.44
C GLU A 38 17.37 -25.87 33.82
N THR A 39 16.97 -26.74 32.92
CA THR A 39 16.91 -28.19 33.16
C THR A 39 18.32 -28.78 33.24
N VAL A 40 19.34 -28.16 32.64
CA VAL A 40 20.74 -28.62 32.67
C VAL A 40 21.48 -28.13 33.91
N GLN A 41 21.09 -27.03 34.55
CA GLN A 41 21.75 -26.45 35.73
C GLN A 41 21.31 -26.99 37.09
N SER A 42 20.46 -27.98 37.15
CA SER A 42 19.96 -28.57 38.40
C SER A 42 20.92 -29.59 39.08
N ALA A 43 22.24 -29.50 38.82
CA ALA A 43 23.26 -30.18 39.61
C ALA A 43 23.81 -29.21 40.68
N PRO A 44 23.92 -29.55 41.95
CA PRO A 44 24.37 -28.65 43.00
C PRO A 44 25.86 -28.38 42.87
N SER A 45 26.27 -27.19 42.52
CA SER A 45 27.61 -26.68 42.65
C SER A 45 27.66 -25.56 43.70
N ASP A 46 28.65 -25.68 44.53
CA ASP A 46 29.02 -24.96 45.74
C ASP A 46 29.07 -23.44 45.57
N GLY A 47 28.72 -22.69 46.58
CA GLY A 47 28.44 -21.26 46.60
C GLY A 47 29.59 -20.37 46.10
N SER A 48 29.24 -19.49 45.20
CA SER A 48 29.83 -18.14 45.06
C SER A 48 28.73 -17.18 44.59
N GLU A 49 28.50 -16.14 45.36
CA GLU A 49 27.66 -14.98 45.00
C GLU A 49 28.35 -14.24 43.85
N THR A 50 27.79 -14.31 42.68
CA THR A 50 28.04 -13.33 41.60
C THR A 50 26.77 -13.15 40.78
N ASP A 51 26.36 -11.89 40.67
CA ASP A 51 25.38 -11.30 39.79
C ASP A 51 23.95 -11.87 39.81
N VAL A 52 23.11 -11.18 40.59
CA VAL A 52 21.65 -11.29 40.51
C VAL A 52 21.21 -10.67 39.16
N VAL A 53 21.32 -11.43 38.11
CA VAL A 53 20.43 -11.27 36.97
C VAL A 53 19.04 -11.58 37.54
N THR A 54 18.13 -10.61 37.52
CA THR A 54 16.73 -10.78 37.90
C THR A 54 16.11 -11.89 37.05
N LYS A 55 16.21 -13.14 37.52
CA LYS A 55 15.60 -14.28 36.83
C LYS A 55 14.11 -14.03 36.74
N LYS A 56 13.56 -13.98 35.54
CA LYS A 56 12.13 -13.93 35.26
C LYS A 56 11.43 -14.95 36.17
N ASN A 57 10.47 -14.52 36.96
CA ASN A 57 9.78 -15.42 37.88
C ASN A 57 8.60 -16.14 37.19
N TRP A 58 8.84 -16.66 35.97
CA TRP A 58 7.81 -17.36 35.18
C TRP A 58 7.29 -18.64 35.88
N ARG A 59 8.03 -19.14 36.87
CA ARG A 59 7.58 -20.26 37.71
C ARG A 59 6.57 -19.84 38.77
N SER A 60 6.22 -18.56 38.88
CA SER A 60 5.09 -18.16 39.70
C SER A 60 3.85 -18.91 39.23
N SER A 61 3.01 -19.34 40.16
CA SER A 61 1.82 -20.14 39.81
C SER A 61 0.88 -19.39 38.85
N ALA A 62 0.85 -18.07 38.91
CA ALA A 62 0.01 -17.22 38.06
C ALA A 62 0.52 -17.16 36.61
N THR A 63 1.78 -16.79 36.38
CA THR A 63 2.39 -16.71 35.06
C THR A 63 2.40 -18.06 34.34
N ALA A 64 2.80 -19.14 35.05
CA ALA A 64 2.80 -20.49 34.49
C ALA A 64 1.39 -20.96 34.07
N GLN A 65 0.36 -20.60 34.85
CA GLN A 65 -1.03 -20.91 34.48
C GLN A 65 -1.49 -20.14 33.26
N GLU A 66 -1.14 -18.88 33.16
CA GLU A 66 -1.47 -18.02 32.01
C GLU A 66 -0.81 -18.52 30.72
N VAL A 67 0.50 -18.74 30.72
CA VAL A 67 1.24 -19.29 29.55
C VAL A 67 0.67 -20.65 29.15
N THR A 68 0.38 -21.54 30.13
CA THR A 68 -0.21 -22.85 29.84
C THR A 68 -1.59 -22.70 29.20
N ARG A 69 -2.40 -21.77 29.69
CA ARG A 69 -3.73 -21.46 29.15
C ARG A 69 -3.63 -21.01 27.68
N LEU A 70 -2.76 -20.05 27.39
CA LEU A 70 -2.55 -19.54 26.04
C LEU A 70 -2.06 -20.64 25.08
N ILE A 71 -1.04 -21.40 25.49
CA ILE A 71 -0.54 -22.52 24.67
C ILE A 71 -1.66 -23.53 24.37
N ARG A 72 -2.47 -23.87 25.38
CA ARG A 72 -3.60 -24.79 25.16
C ARG A 72 -4.63 -24.20 24.22
N GLN A 73 -5.00 -22.96 24.38
CA GLN A 73 -5.96 -22.24 23.55
C GLN A 73 -5.58 -22.28 22.07
N PHE A 74 -4.33 -21.93 21.74
CA PHE A 74 -3.86 -21.94 20.35
C PHE A 74 -3.69 -23.34 19.77
N ARG A 75 -3.35 -24.35 20.59
CA ARG A 75 -3.27 -25.75 20.15
C ARG A 75 -4.63 -26.41 19.94
N GLU A 76 -5.62 -26.04 20.73
CA GLU A 76 -7.01 -26.55 20.62
C GLU A 76 -7.80 -25.84 19.53
N HIS A 77 -7.32 -24.69 19.03
CA HIS A 77 -7.88 -24.02 17.86
C HIS A 77 -7.91 -24.97 16.64
N LYS A 78 -8.85 -24.78 15.74
CA LYS A 78 -8.98 -25.63 14.53
C LYS A 78 -8.88 -24.80 13.26
N PRO A 79 -7.76 -24.95 12.49
CA PRO A 79 -6.59 -25.83 12.73
C PRO A 79 -5.75 -25.37 13.93
N GLY A 80 -5.05 -26.30 14.60
CA GLY A 80 -4.14 -25.98 15.69
C GLY A 80 -2.95 -25.18 15.22
N LEU A 81 -2.53 -24.17 15.98
CA LEU A 81 -1.44 -23.25 15.61
C LEU A 81 -0.09 -23.73 16.14
N ILE A 82 0.97 -23.46 15.38
CA ILE A 82 2.36 -23.54 15.83
C ILE A 82 2.63 -22.31 16.71
N ILE A 83 3.25 -22.52 17.87
CA ILE A 83 3.45 -21.47 18.87
C ILE A 83 4.94 -21.28 19.09
N ASP A 84 5.37 -20.02 19.09
CA ASP A 84 6.69 -19.62 19.55
C ASP A 84 6.57 -18.46 20.56
N ILE A 85 7.56 -18.34 21.45
CA ILE A 85 7.61 -17.32 22.49
C ILE A 85 8.95 -16.62 22.43
N HIS A 86 8.91 -15.29 22.33
CA HIS A 86 10.05 -14.40 22.33
C HIS A 86 9.94 -13.41 23.50
N ASP A 87 11.04 -13.10 24.16
CA ASP A 87 11.05 -12.23 25.34
C ASP A 87 11.08 -10.73 25.04
N GLY A 88 11.09 -10.35 23.76
CA GLY A 88 11.19 -8.95 23.35
C GLY A 88 12.57 -8.33 23.56
N VAL A 89 13.51 -9.09 24.13
CA VAL A 89 14.89 -8.66 24.39
C VAL A 89 15.83 -9.42 23.48
N SER A 90 16.82 -8.74 22.95
CA SER A 90 17.85 -9.38 22.12
C SER A 90 18.66 -10.42 22.93
N THR A 91 18.64 -11.69 22.48
CA THR A 91 19.22 -12.84 23.18
C THR A 91 20.74 -12.98 23.04
N ASN A 92 21.49 -11.91 22.81
CA ASN A 92 22.96 -11.99 22.74
C ASN A 92 23.64 -11.75 24.09
N HIS A 93 23.38 -12.60 25.08
CA HIS A 93 24.09 -12.61 26.37
C HIS A 93 25.43 -13.36 26.37
N VAL A 94 26.01 -13.75 25.24
CA VAL A 94 27.25 -14.54 25.24
C VAL A 94 28.50 -13.75 24.82
N GLU A 95 28.41 -12.58 24.21
CA GLU A 95 29.59 -11.71 24.00
C GLU A 95 29.17 -10.23 24.08
N ALA A 96 29.45 -9.62 25.21
CA ALA A 96 28.99 -8.31 25.66
C ALA A 96 29.63 -7.11 24.96
N GLU A 97 29.83 -7.06 23.66
CA GLU A 97 30.38 -5.84 23.03
C GLU A 97 29.83 -5.45 21.64
N THR A 98 29.02 -6.26 20.95
CA THR A 98 28.55 -5.84 19.63
C THR A 98 27.17 -6.40 19.27
N ARG A 99 26.18 -5.52 19.15
CA ARG A 99 24.82 -5.61 18.60
C ARG A 99 23.72 -5.96 19.60
N SER A 100 23.11 -4.93 20.17
CA SER A 100 21.68 -4.98 20.48
C SER A 100 20.94 -4.98 19.16
N GLU A 101 20.14 -6.00 18.84
CA GLU A 101 19.20 -5.93 17.72
C GLU A 101 18.29 -4.73 17.94
N SER A 102 18.12 -3.91 16.90
CA SER A 102 17.20 -2.80 16.97
C SER A 102 15.74 -3.34 16.96
N PRO A 103 14.76 -2.62 17.48
CA PRO A 103 13.35 -3.02 17.37
C PRO A 103 12.92 -3.28 15.92
N GLU A 104 13.59 -2.65 14.95
CA GLU A 104 13.36 -2.87 13.52
C GLU A 104 13.89 -4.24 13.08
N GLU A 105 15.07 -4.68 13.53
CA GLU A 105 15.61 -6.02 13.25
C GLU A 105 14.74 -7.11 13.87
N LEU A 106 14.26 -6.90 15.10
CA LEU A 106 13.30 -7.80 15.73
C LEU A 106 12.00 -7.91 14.92
N ALA A 107 11.48 -6.79 14.41
CA ALA A 107 10.27 -6.78 13.59
C ALA A 107 10.45 -7.54 12.27
N ASP A 108 11.66 -7.60 11.70
CA ASP A 108 11.95 -8.38 10.50
C ASP A 108 11.80 -9.90 10.72
N HIS A 109 11.99 -10.38 11.93
CA HIS A 109 11.73 -11.78 12.29
C HIS A 109 10.23 -12.03 12.59
N LEU A 110 9.54 -11.04 13.14
CA LEU A 110 8.14 -11.19 13.56
C LEU A 110 7.16 -11.37 12.40
N HIS A 111 7.48 -10.93 11.19
CA HIS A 111 6.63 -11.11 10.01
C HIS A 111 6.51 -12.58 9.54
N GLN A 112 7.29 -13.48 10.08
CA GLN A 112 7.23 -14.92 9.77
C GLN A 112 6.06 -15.62 10.47
N SER A 113 5.41 -15.00 11.46
CA SER A 113 4.20 -15.50 12.08
C SER A 113 2.95 -14.94 11.42
N ASP A 114 1.88 -15.75 11.36
CA ASP A 114 0.58 -15.30 10.84
C ASP A 114 -0.17 -14.42 11.86
N LEU A 115 0.07 -14.63 13.15
CA LEU A 115 -0.51 -13.89 14.27
C LEU A 115 0.58 -13.50 15.27
N LEU A 116 0.62 -12.23 15.67
CA LEU A 116 1.49 -11.70 16.71
C LEU A 116 0.66 -11.36 17.96
N ILE A 117 1.04 -11.93 19.09
CA ILE A 117 0.56 -11.49 20.41
C ILE A 117 1.67 -10.67 21.03
N LEU A 118 1.43 -9.40 21.28
CA LEU A 118 2.42 -8.44 21.72
C LEU A 118 2.06 -7.87 23.08
N ASP A 119 2.89 -8.12 24.09
CA ASP A 119 2.76 -7.37 25.35
C ASP A 119 3.11 -5.90 25.10
N TYR A 120 2.35 -5.02 25.72
CA TYR A 120 2.60 -3.59 25.58
C TYR A 120 3.80 -3.13 26.42
N ASN A 121 4.03 -3.70 27.59
CA ASN A 121 5.10 -3.32 28.49
C ASN A 121 6.25 -4.33 28.44
N LEU A 122 7.18 -4.12 27.49
CA LEU A 122 8.37 -4.95 27.31
C LEU A 122 9.61 -4.42 28.06
N GLU A 123 9.54 -3.22 28.65
CA GLU A 123 10.66 -2.58 29.35
C GLU A 123 10.78 -3.01 30.82
N GLY A 124 9.81 -3.77 31.34
CA GLY A 124 9.74 -4.19 32.73
C GLY A 124 9.33 -3.07 33.70
N PRO A 125 9.11 -3.39 34.99
CA PRO A 125 8.48 -2.49 35.97
C PRO A 125 9.34 -1.29 36.42
N GLU A 126 10.62 -1.23 36.05
CA GLU A 126 11.56 -0.21 36.55
C GLU A 126 11.76 0.98 35.61
N VAL A 127 11.31 0.90 34.36
CA VAL A 127 11.48 1.97 33.35
C VAL A 127 10.16 2.73 33.20
N GLY A 128 10.08 3.89 33.80
CA GLY A 128 8.86 4.69 34.02
C GLY A 128 8.09 5.22 32.79
N THR A 129 8.28 4.66 31.60
CA THR A 129 7.47 4.92 30.39
C THR A 129 7.37 3.63 29.59
N GLY A 130 6.58 2.67 30.03
CA GLY A 130 6.37 1.41 29.33
C GLY A 130 5.80 1.61 27.91
N GLY A 131 6.02 0.65 27.03
CA GLY A 131 5.42 0.56 25.71
C GLY A 131 6.22 1.18 24.55
N ASP A 132 7.39 1.75 24.77
CA ASP A 132 8.21 2.31 23.67
C ASP A 132 8.66 1.25 22.66
N THR A 133 9.13 0.11 23.16
CA THR A 133 9.56 -1.02 22.35
C THR A 133 8.38 -1.62 21.59
N ALA A 134 7.26 -1.84 22.27
CA ALA A 134 6.04 -2.37 21.65
C ALA A 134 5.52 -1.45 20.54
N ARG A 135 5.53 -0.12 20.74
CA ARG A 135 5.13 0.86 19.71
C ARG A 135 6.05 0.84 18.49
N LYS A 136 7.36 0.72 18.69
CA LYS A 136 8.35 0.60 17.59
C LYS A 136 8.16 -0.70 16.80
N ILE A 137 7.99 -1.83 17.50
CA ILE A 137 7.66 -3.11 16.86
C ILE A 137 6.37 -2.97 16.05
N LEU A 138 5.32 -2.42 16.64
CA LEU A 138 4.04 -2.24 15.98
C LEU A 138 4.16 -1.37 14.72
N ALA A 139 4.87 -0.24 14.81
CA ALA A 139 5.10 0.65 13.67
C ALA A 139 5.85 -0.06 12.54
N SER A 140 6.87 -0.86 12.85
CA SER A 140 7.63 -1.63 11.87
C SER A 140 6.77 -2.73 11.22
N VAL A 141 6.03 -3.52 12.02
CA VAL A 141 5.13 -4.58 11.54
C VAL A 141 4.04 -4.02 10.62
N LEU A 142 3.48 -2.85 10.93
CA LEU A 142 2.45 -2.20 10.11
C LEU A 142 2.99 -1.52 8.85
N ASN A 143 4.30 -1.33 8.74
CA ASN A 143 4.97 -0.75 7.58
C ASN A 143 5.66 -1.78 6.68
N ASN A 144 5.77 -3.04 7.08
CA ASN A 144 6.38 -4.09 6.27
C ASN A 144 5.51 -4.47 5.04
N GLN A 145 5.97 -5.41 4.21
CA GLN A 145 5.28 -5.82 2.98
C GLN A 145 4.22 -6.92 3.20
N HIS A 146 4.05 -7.39 4.42
CA HIS A 146 3.11 -8.46 4.78
C HIS A 146 1.85 -7.89 5.41
N PHE A 147 0.76 -8.65 5.36
CA PHE A 147 -0.43 -8.33 6.13
C PHE A 147 -0.37 -9.09 7.46
N ASN A 148 -0.29 -8.34 8.54
CA ASN A 148 -0.10 -8.88 9.87
C ASN A 148 -1.40 -8.77 10.69
N LEU A 149 -1.74 -9.82 11.42
CA LEU A 149 -2.71 -9.77 12.52
C LEU A 149 -1.95 -9.64 13.83
N VAL A 150 -2.34 -8.67 14.66
CA VAL A 150 -1.69 -8.40 15.94
C VAL A 150 -2.74 -8.30 17.04
N VAL A 151 -2.46 -8.90 18.18
CA VAL A 151 -3.19 -8.70 19.43
C VAL A 151 -2.23 -8.03 20.40
N VAL A 152 -2.48 -6.78 20.76
CA VAL A 152 -1.79 -6.12 21.87
C VAL A 152 -2.46 -6.60 23.17
N HIS A 153 -1.72 -7.39 23.95
CA HIS A 153 -2.21 -8.09 25.14
C HIS A 153 -1.57 -7.47 26.38
N THR A 154 -2.30 -6.69 27.13
CA THR A 154 -1.74 -5.89 28.24
C THR A 154 -2.62 -5.88 29.48
N SER A 155 -2.02 -5.61 30.63
CA SER A 155 -2.72 -5.33 31.89
C SER A 155 -3.00 -3.84 32.08
N GLU A 156 -2.49 -2.98 31.21
CA GLU A 156 -2.66 -1.54 31.31
C GLU A 156 -4.04 -1.07 30.80
N ASP A 157 -4.34 0.19 31.03
CA ASP A 157 -5.58 0.80 30.53
C ASP A 157 -5.58 0.87 28.99
N LEU A 158 -6.52 0.16 28.37
CA LEU A 158 -6.58 0.00 26.92
C LEU A 158 -6.82 1.32 26.17
N ASP A 159 -7.50 2.31 26.80
CA ASP A 159 -7.71 3.61 26.17
C ASP A 159 -6.40 4.40 26.06
N ASN A 160 -5.59 4.36 27.12
CA ASN A 160 -4.27 4.97 27.09
C ASN A 160 -3.35 4.28 26.08
N VAL A 161 -3.33 2.94 26.10
CA VAL A 161 -2.47 2.14 25.20
C VAL A 161 -2.80 2.41 23.73
N ILE A 162 -4.07 2.38 23.33
CA ILE A 162 -4.43 2.65 21.94
C ILE A 162 -4.14 4.09 21.53
N HIS A 163 -4.33 5.07 22.42
CA HIS A 163 -3.99 6.46 22.13
C HIS A 163 -2.49 6.66 21.91
N GLU A 164 -1.65 6.01 22.69
CA GLU A 164 -0.20 6.07 22.55
C GLU A 164 0.27 5.36 21.25
N CYS A 165 -0.30 4.21 20.94
CA CYS A 165 -0.05 3.52 19.68
C CYS A 165 -0.46 4.38 18.47
N LEU A 166 -1.65 4.99 18.50
CA LEU A 166 -2.10 5.87 17.41
C LEU A 166 -1.21 7.10 17.26
N ARG A 167 -0.76 7.70 18.37
CA ARG A 167 0.17 8.82 18.34
C ARG A 167 1.46 8.45 17.63
N SER A 168 2.03 7.27 17.91
CA SER A 168 3.26 6.80 17.25
C SER A 168 3.09 6.45 15.77
N LEU A 169 1.86 6.30 15.28
CA LEU A 169 1.54 5.98 13.89
C LEU A 169 1.07 7.20 13.09
N LEU A 170 0.63 8.28 13.73
CA LEU A 170 0.16 9.50 13.09
C LEU A 170 1.31 10.47 12.83
N THR A 171 1.17 11.27 11.76
CA THR A 171 1.98 12.49 11.56
C THR A 171 1.33 13.69 12.21
N THR A 172 2.09 14.74 12.47
CA THR A 172 1.54 16.01 12.96
C THR A 172 0.63 16.67 11.92
N CYS A 173 -0.46 17.31 12.34
CA CYS A 173 -1.31 18.12 11.46
C CYS A 173 -0.54 19.29 10.87
N THR A 174 0.34 19.88 11.65
CA THR A 174 1.13 21.07 11.29
C THR A 174 2.08 20.82 10.13
N SER A 175 2.52 19.57 9.92
CA SER A 175 3.32 19.20 8.75
C SER A 175 2.58 19.39 7.42
N GLN A 176 1.25 19.38 7.45
CA GLN A 176 0.38 19.49 6.27
C GLN A 176 -0.10 20.94 6.01
N HIS A 177 0.24 21.89 6.88
CA HIS A 177 -0.20 23.27 6.73
C HIS A 177 0.54 23.99 5.60
N CYS A 178 -0.20 24.78 4.82
CA CYS A 178 0.41 25.64 3.81
C CYS A 178 1.23 26.78 4.46
N VAL A 179 2.16 27.34 3.69
CA VAL A 179 3.09 28.39 4.15
C VAL A 179 2.37 29.59 4.77
N GLU A 180 1.20 29.96 4.24
CA GLU A 180 0.41 31.10 4.74
C GLU A 180 -0.16 30.86 6.14
N ILE A 181 -0.70 29.67 6.38
CA ILE A 181 -1.20 29.28 7.72
C ILE A 181 -0.04 29.25 8.72
N LYS A 182 1.11 28.70 8.35
CA LYS A 182 2.31 28.66 9.21
C LYS A 182 2.73 30.06 9.65
N LYS A 183 2.82 31.02 8.72
CA LYS A 183 3.14 32.43 9.05
C LYS A 183 2.16 33.05 10.04
N GLN A 184 0.86 32.78 9.87
CA GLN A 184 -0.17 33.31 10.78
C GLN A 184 -0.08 32.68 12.17
N ILE A 185 0.24 31.40 12.26
CA ILE A 185 0.48 30.69 13.53
C ILE A 185 1.70 31.30 14.24
N ASP A 186 2.81 31.51 13.52
CA ASP A 186 4.04 32.08 14.07
C ASP A 186 3.80 33.50 14.61
N LEU A 187 3.01 34.33 13.91
CA LEU A 187 2.64 35.67 14.38
C LEU A 187 1.82 35.59 15.66
N LEU A 188 0.85 34.71 15.74
CA LEU A 188 0.04 34.51 16.95
C LEU A 188 0.88 33.98 18.11
N ASP A 189 1.80 33.05 17.86
CA ASP A 189 2.68 32.49 18.89
C ASP A 189 3.58 33.58 19.51
N ASN A 190 4.11 34.51 18.69
CA ASN A 190 4.86 35.67 19.17
C ASN A 190 3.99 36.62 20.02
N GLU A 191 2.75 36.88 19.63
CA GLU A 191 1.81 37.70 20.42
C GLU A 191 1.51 37.04 21.77
N ILE A 192 1.27 35.74 21.79
CA ILE A 192 1.00 34.95 22.99
C ILE A 192 2.23 34.97 23.92
N MET A 193 3.44 34.77 23.38
CA MET A 193 4.66 34.81 24.17
C MET A 193 4.84 36.17 24.91
N VAL A 194 4.52 37.28 24.24
CA VAL A 194 4.52 38.60 24.90
C VAL A 194 3.48 38.70 26.02
N GLN A 195 2.33 38.06 25.88
CA GLN A 195 1.29 38.04 26.92
C GLN A 195 1.68 37.15 28.11
N GLU A 196 2.36 36.04 27.86
CA GLU A 196 2.92 35.17 28.90
C GLU A 196 3.97 35.87 29.75
N ASP A 197 4.91 36.59 29.11
CA ASP A 197 5.93 37.37 29.80
C ASP A 197 5.32 38.44 30.71
N ARG A 198 4.11 38.91 30.41
CA ARG A 198 3.33 39.85 31.24
C ARG A 198 2.45 39.15 32.29
N GLY A 199 2.43 37.83 32.35
CA GLY A 199 1.57 37.06 33.24
C GLY A 199 0.07 37.14 32.91
N LEU A 200 -0.28 37.50 31.67
CA LEU A 200 -1.67 37.65 31.20
C LEU A 200 -2.19 36.44 30.47
N PHE A 201 -1.33 35.50 30.11
CA PHE A 201 -1.64 34.26 29.43
C PHE A 201 -0.77 33.11 29.95
N ASP A 202 -1.31 31.90 30.00
CA ASP A 202 -0.58 30.68 30.36
C ASP A 202 -0.88 29.60 29.33
N ARG A 203 0.10 29.28 28.48
CA ARG A 203 -0.07 28.24 27.44
C ARG A 203 -0.22 26.82 28.02
N SER A 204 0.19 26.56 29.25
CA SER A 204 0.03 25.25 29.88
C SER A 204 -1.44 24.81 29.99
N VAL A 205 -2.36 25.78 30.04
CA VAL A 205 -3.80 25.59 30.04
C VAL A 205 -4.30 24.81 28.79
N ILE A 206 -3.56 24.85 27.66
CA ILE A 206 -3.91 24.08 26.47
C ILE A 206 -4.04 22.60 26.79
N LEU A 207 -3.11 22.08 27.59
CA LEU A 207 -3.09 20.64 27.96
C LEU A 207 -4.25 20.22 28.87
N GLU A 208 -4.88 21.19 29.56
CA GLU A 208 -6.11 20.97 30.32
C GLU A 208 -7.36 21.01 29.42
N LYS A 209 -7.28 21.78 28.33
CA LYS A 209 -8.40 21.99 27.39
C LYS A 209 -8.37 21.07 26.17
N LEU A 210 -7.25 20.43 25.91
CA LEU A 210 -7.03 19.51 24.81
C LEU A 210 -6.26 18.28 25.33
N ASP A 211 -6.97 17.23 25.61
CA ASP A 211 -6.40 15.94 26.00
C ASP A 211 -6.11 15.03 24.78
N MET A 212 -5.40 13.93 25.00
CA MET A 212 -5.02 13.00 23.94
C MET A 212 -6.24 12.33 23.32
N ALA A 213 -7.25 11.95 24.09
CA ALA A 213 -8.46 11.31 23.60
C ALA A 213 -9.22 12.23 22.63
N THR A 214 -9.37 13.50 23.01
CA THR A 214 -9.97 14.54 22.17
C THR A 214 -9.19 14.76 20.87
N TYR A 215 -7.86 14.83 20.96
CA TYR A 215 -6.99 14.98 19.79
C TYR A 215 -7.14 13.79 18.84
N ILE A 216 -7.02 12.55 19.32
CA ILE A 216 -7.16 11.33 18.51
C ILE A 216 -8.56 11.24 17.89
N ALA A 217 -9.62 11.53 18.66
CA ALA A 217 -10.98 11.54 18.13
C ALA A 217 -11.17 12.54 16.99
N ALA A 218 -10.50 13.69 17.04
CA ALA A 218 -10.53 14.69 15.98
C ALA A 218 -9.72 14.30 14.74
N ARG A 219 -8.70 13.45 14.90
CA ARG A 219 -7.82 12.96 13.84
C ARG A 219 -8.40 11.75 13.10
N HIS A 220 -9.56 11.24 13.51
CA HIS A 220 -10.17 10.06 12.90
C HIS A 220 -10.38 10.25 11.38
N PRO A 221 -10.01 9.29 10.52
CA PRO A 221 -10.08 9.41 9.05
C PRO A 221 -11.47 9.73 8.50
N ALA A 222 -12.54 9.35 9.22
CA ALA A 222 -13.90 9.72 8.85
C ALA A 222 -14.22 11.21 9.08
N LYS A 223 -13.34 11.93 9.79
CA LYS A 223 -13.50 13.36 10.08
C LYS A 223 -12.50 14.17 9.26
N GLU A 224 -12.98 14.96 8.33
CA GLU A 224 -12.14 15.93 7.63
C GLU A 224 -11.75 17.07 8.59
N LEU A 225 -10.51 17.51 8.59
CA LEU A 225 -10.02 18.61 9.41
C LEU A 225 -10.88 19.89 9.25
N ARG A 226 -11.43 20.12 8.04
CA ARG A 226 -12.37 21.22 7.76
C ARG A 226 -13.68 21.09 8.56
N LYS A 227 -14.20 19.88 8.72
CA LYS A 227 -15.40 19.60 9.53
C LYS A 227 -15.11 19.80 11.01
N VAL A 228 -13.98 19.31 11.48
CA VAL A 228 -13.51 19.50 12.86
C VAL A 228 -13.36 20.99 13.20
N LEU A 229 -12.76 21.77 12.31
CA LEU A 229 -12.70 23.22 12.46
C LEU A 229 -14.09 23.87 12.49
N GLY A 230 -15.03 23.40 11.66
CA GLY A 230 -16.41 23.86 11.66
C GLY A 230 -17.14 23.54 12.98
N GLU A 231 -16.94 22.36 13.53
CA GLU A 231 -17.44 21.95 14.85
C GLU A 231 -16.87 22.85 15.96
N PHE A 232 -15.53 23.08 15.97
CA PHE A 232 -14.88 24.01 16.89
C PHE A 232 -15.48 25.42 16.79
N MET A 233 -15.61 25.96 15.59
CA MET A 233 -16.14 27.32 15.37
C MET A 233 -17.61 27.46 15.83
N SER A 234 -18.38 26.38 15.83
CA SER A 234 -19.76 26.34 16.30
C SER A 234 -19.91 25.96 17.78
N GLY A 235 -18.81 25.74 18.50
CA GLY A 235 -18.82 25.34 19.90
C GLY A 235 -19.34 23.92 20.13
N LYS A 236 -19.11 23.03 19.18
CA LYS A 236 -19.55 21.62 19.22
C LYS A 236 -18.37 20.69 19.00
N GLY A 237 -18.61 19.40 19.24
CA GLY A 237 -17.62 18.35 18.96
C GLY A 237 -16.48 18.28 19.97
N ALA A 238 -15.40 17.62 19.57
CA ALA A 238 -14.27 17.28 20.45
C ALA A 238 -13.55 18.49 21.06
N PHE A 239 -13.50 19.62 20.33
CA PHE A 239 -12.80 20.83 20.78
C PHE A 239 -13.71 21.90 21.44
N MET A 240 -14.80 21.48 22.06
CA MET A 240 -15.72 22.40 22.73
C MET A 240 -15.04 23.22 23.83
N GLN A 241 -14.23 22.58 24.69
CA GLN A 241 -13.49 23.27 25.77
C GLN A 241 -12.48 24.28 25.24
N LEU A 242 -11.81 23.97 24.12
CA LEU A 242 -10.91 24.91 23.44
C LEU A 242 -11.68 26.11 22.87
N ASN A 243 -12.91 25.90 22.36
CA ASN A 243 -13.77 26.98 21.90
C ASN A 243 -14.25 27.87 23.05
N GLU A 244 -14.61 27.28 24.19
CA GLU A 244 -14.97 28.03 25.41
C GLU A 244 -13.82 28.93 25.83
N TRP A 245 -12.60 28.41 25.84
CA TRP A 245 -11.41 29.21 26.14
C TRP A 245 -11.16 30.34 25.13
N ALA A 246 -11.37 30.10 23.83
CA ALA A 246 -11.31 31.11 22.78
C ALA A 246 -12.37 32.22 23.00
N ASN A 247 -13.54 31.88 23.58
CA ASN A 247 -14.59 32.85 23.95
C ASN A 247 -14.15 33.72 25.17
N GLU A 248 -13.55 33.08 26.19
CA GLU A 248 -13.01 33.80 27.38
C GLU A 248 -11.94 34.83 26.95
N LEU A 249 -11.10 34.44 25.97
CA LEU A 249 -10.08 35.34 25.39
C LEU A 249 -10.69 36.39 24.43
N ARG A 250 -11.99 36.38 24.17
CA ARG A 250 -12.73 37.29 23.28
C ARG A 250 -12.17 37.39 21.86
N LEU A 251 -11.68 36.24 21.33
CA LEU A 251 -11.08 36.20 19.99
C LEU A 251 -12.15 36.41 18.91
N GLN A 252 -11.79 37.21 17.89
CA GLN A 252 -12.63 37.38 16.70
C GLN A 252 -12.64 36.10 15.84
N PRO A 253 -13.68 35.87 15.02
CA PRO A 253 -13.79 34.63 14.23
C PRO A 253 -12.55 34.27 13.39
N ALA A 254 -11.91 35.26 12.77
CA ALA A 254 -10.68 35.05 12.00
C ALA A 254 -9.50 34.60 12.91
N GLN A 255 -9.38 35.22 14.08
CA GLN A 255 -8.36 34.87 15.08
C GLN A 255 -8.61 33.47 15.67
N ARG A 256 -9.88 33.09 15.89
CA ARG A 256 -10.24 31.73 16.39
C ARG A 256 -9.75 30.62 15.49
N LYS A 257 -9.83 30.81 14.17
CA LYS A 257 -9.30 29.81 13.23
C LYS A 257 -7.79 29.61 13.41
N ILE A 258 -7.03 30.70 13.54
CA ILE A 258 -5.59 30.61 13.74
C ILE A 258 -5.26 30.07 15.14
N PHE A 259 -6.02 30.49 16.16
CA PHE A 259 -5.91 29.97 17.52
C PHE A 259 -6.12 28.45 17.60
N PHE A 260 -7.10 27.90 16.86
CA PHE A 260 -7.30 26.46 16.76
C PHE A 260 -6.04 25.76 16.23
N TYR A 261 -5.50 26.22 15.11
CA TYR A 261 -4.29 25.62 14.55
C TYR A 261 -3.07 25.78 15.46
N TRP A 262 -2.94 26.92 16.09
CA TRP A 262 -1.89 27.19 17.06
C TRP A 262 -1.99 26.25 18.29
N ALA A 263 -3.18 26.07 18.85
CA ALA A 263 -3.39 25.19 19.99
C ALA A 263 -3.06 23.72 19.66
N VAL A 264 -3.49 23.26 18.49
CA VAL A 264 -3.11 21.92 18.00
C VAL A 264 -1.60 21.80 17.84
N GLU A 265 -0.92 22.83 17.29
CA GLU A 265 0.53 22.81 17.15
C GLU A 265 1.25 22.78 18.51
N GLN A 266 0.79 23.54 19.51
CA GLN A 266 1.39 23.49 20.85
C GLN A 266 1.20 22.11 21.50
N PHE A 267 0.04 21.50 21.31
CA PHE A 267 -0.21 20.13 21.77
C PHE A 267 0.75 19.15 21.08
N GLU A 268 0.89 19.22 19.75
CA GLU A 268 1.79 18.37 18.98
C GLU A 268 3.26 18.58 19.35
N LYS A 269 3.70 19.81 19.61
CA LYS A 269 5.07 20.12 20.06
C LYS A 269 5.45 19.40 21.36
N LYS A 270 4.50 19.22 22.29
CA LYS A 270 4.74 18.48 23.53
C LYS A 270 5.11 17.02 23.27
N TYR A 271 4.52 16.43 22.25
CA TYR A 271 4.66 15.01 21.91
C TYR A 271 5.41 14.78 20.60
N ILE A 272 6.21 15.76 20.15
CA ILE A 272 6.80 15.78 18.80
C ILE A 272 7.64 14.54 18.47
N ASN A 273 8.33 14.00 19.47
CA ASN A 273 9.20 12.83 19.31
C ASN A 273 8.41 11.50 19.19
N ASP A 274 7.13 11.53 19.54
CA ASP A 274 6.29 10.34 19.53
C ASP A 274 5.54 10.18 18.19
N PHE A 275 5.45 11.25 17.39
CA PHE A 275 4.77 11.19 16.11
C PHE A 275 5.64 10.57 15.03
N SER A 276 5.00 9.79 14.13
CA SER A 276 5.70 9.15 13.01
C SER A 276 6.12 10.17 11.96
N SER A 277 7.32 9.99 11.41
CA SER A 277 7.74 10.63 10.16
C SER A 277 7.20 9.90 8.91
N HIS A 278 6.87 8.60 9.03
CA HIS A 278 6.42 7.73 7.97
C HIS A 278 5.17 6.96 8.43
N PRO A 279 3.97 7.59 8.36
CA PRO A 279 2.74 6.94 8.81
C PRO A 279 2.38 5.77 7.91
N PRO A 280 1.82 4.69 8.45
CA PRO A 280 1.34 3.58 7.64
C PRO A 280 0.15 4.02 6.78
N PRO A 281 0.01 3.51 5.55
CA PRO A 281 -1.05 3.90 4.65
C PRO A 281 -2.42 3.40 5.11
N LEU A 282 -3.47 4.19 4.90
CA LEU A 282 -4.87 3.88 5.22
C LEU A 282 -5.12 3.54 6.70
N LEU A 283 -4.43 4.26 7.61
CA LEU A 283 -4.65 4.12 9.05
C LEU A 283 -6.09 4.50 9.41
N ASP A 284 -6.78 3.61 10.13
CA ASP A 284 -8.15 3.77 10.62
C ASP A 284 -8.28 3.05 11.96
N TRP A 285 -9.24 3.41 12.82
CA TRP A 285 -9.38 2.82 14.15
C TRP A 285 -10.80 2.93 14.70
N ASN A 286 -11.09 2.13 15.71
CA ASN A 286 -12.28 2.24 16.55
C ASN A 286 -11.89 2.14 18.03
N ILE A 287 -12.43 3.03 18.84
CA ILE A 287 -12.23 3.07 20.29
C ILE A 287 -13.60 3.10 20.94
N THR A 288 -14.13 1.93 21.30
CA THR A 288 -15.39 1.78 22.00
C THR A 288 -15.17 0.98 23.29
N ASP A 289 -16.12 1.02 24.19
CA ASP A 289 -16.05 0.23 25.44
C ASP A 289 -15.99 -1.27 25.17
N THR A 290 -16.59 -1.73 24.08
CA THR A 290 -16.72 -3.14 23.73
C THR A 290 -15.60 -3.65 22.87
N CYS A 291 -14.95 -2.79 22.09
CA CYS A 291 -13.91 -3.22 21.14
C CYS A 291 -12.97 -2.06 20.78
N LYS A 292 -11.68 -2.36 20.81
CA LYS A 292 -10.63 -1.40 20.44
C LYS A 292 -9.73 -2.03 19.41
N TRP A 293 -9.63 -1.37 18.24
CA TRP A 293 -8.76 -1.83 17.16
C TRP A 293 -8.23 -0.67 16.33
N LEU A 294 -7.12 -0.90 15.68
CA LEU A 294 -6.62 -0.08 14.58
C LEU A 294 -6.26 -0.96 13.38
N ARG A 295 -6.30 -0.39 12.20
CA ARG A 295 -5.95 -1.07 10.96
C ARG A 295 -5.20 -0.16 10.00
N THR A 296 -4.43 -0.80 9.12
CA THR A 296 -3.77 -0.15 7.99
C THR A 296 -4.04 -0.96 6.72
N SER A 297 -3.45 -0.57 5.59
CA SER A 297 -3.45 -1.45 4.40
C SER A 297 -2.70 -2.76 4.65
N ARG A 298 -1.74 -2.78 5.59
CA ARG A 298 -0.78 -3.88 5.83
C ARG A 298 -0.99 -4.64 7.14
N GLY A 299 -1.95 -4.25 7.97
CA GLY A 299 -2.18 -4.95 9.22
C GLY A 299 -3.50 -4.58 9.90
N PHE A 300 -3.86 -5.42 10.86
CA PHE A 300 -4.97 -5.22 11.77
C PHE A 300 -4.50 -5.53 13.20
N VAL A 301 -4.82 -4.65 14.13
CA VAL A 301 -4.42 -4.74 15.54
C VAL A 301 -5.65 -4.62 16.40
N CYS A 302 -5.88 -5.58 17.30
CA CYS A 302 -6.85 -5.43 18.39
C CYS A 302 -6.12 -5.30 19.72
N PHE A 303 -6.78 -4.66 20.69
CA PHE A 303 -6.26 -4.39 22.02
C PHE A 303 -7.08 -5.17 23.02
N VAL A 304 -6.42 -6.04 23.79
CA VAL A 304 -7.07 -7.00 24.68
C VAL A 304 -6.41 -6.97 26.05
N ASN A 305 -7.23 -6.99 27.11
CA ASN A 305 -6.73 -7.04 28.48
C ASN A 305 -6.25 -8.46 28.83
N LYS A 306 -5.15 -8.58 29.62
CA LYS A 306 -4.60 -9.87 30.10
C LYS A 306 -5.62 -10.72 30.89
N GLY A 307 -6.74 -10.14 31.35
CA GLY A 307 -7.85 -10.85 31.95
C GLY A 307 -8.82 -11.55 30.99
N ALA A 308 -8.68 -11.37 29.66
CA ALA A 308 -9.57 -11.99 28.68
C ALA A 308 -9.47 -13.53 28.71
N GLU A 309 -10.61 -14.20 28.54
CA GLU A 309 -10.65 -15.66 28.58
C GLU A 309 -10.07 -16.31 27.32
N ASN A 310 -10.35 -15.73 26.13
CA ASN A 310 -9.97 -16.27 24.84
C ASN A 310 -9.53 -15.17 23.87
N LEU A 311 -8.23 -15.13 23.53
CA LEU A 311 -7.69 -14.13 22.61
C LEU A 311 -8.19 -14.29 21.16
N MET A 312 -8.49 -15.52 20.74
CA MET A 312 -9.01 -15.74 19.39
C MET A 312 -10.44 -15.24 19.23
N ASP A 313 -11.27 -15.38 20.26
CA ASP A 313 -12.63 -14.86 20.26
C ASP A 313 -12.64 -13.33 20.27
N GLU A 314 -11.71 -12.70 21.02
CA GLU A 314 -11.52 -11.25 21.03
C GLU A 314 -11.04 -10.73 19.65
N LEU A 315 -10.07 -11.41 19.03
CA LEU A 315 -9.60 -11.08 17.68
C LEU A 315 -10.75 -11.21 16.65
N GLU A 316 -11.52 -12.28 16.72
CA GLU A 316 -12.68 -12.48 15.84
C GLU A 316 -13.73 -11.39 16.05
N ALA A 317 -14.05 -11.06 17.28
CA ALA A 317 -14.98 -9.97 17.61
C ALA A 317 -14.50 -8.62 17.06
N ALA A 318 -13.20 -8.33 17.19
CA ALA A 318 -12.61 -7.10 16.65
C ALA A 318 -12.64 -7.05 15.11
N LEU A 319 -12.35 -8.17 14.43
CA LEU A 319 -12.44 -8.28 12.98
C LEU A 319 -13.88 -8.11 12.48
N LEU A 320 -14.87 -8.62 13.22
CA LEU A 320 -16.29 -8.46 12.89
C LEU A 320 -16.77 -7.03 13.13
N ASP A 321 -16.29 -6.36 14.17
CA ASP A 321 -16.59 -4.94 14.42
C ASP A 321 -15.96 -4.03 13.37
N TRP A 322 -14.76 -4.35 12.89
CA TRP A 322 -14.12 -3.65 11.78
C TRP A 322 -14.96 -3.71 10.50
N LYS A 323 -15.69 -4.78 10.24
CA LYS A 323 -16.47 -5.02 9.02
C LYS A 323 -15.63 -4.82 7.75
N PRO A 324 -14.65 -5.70 7.49
CA PRO A 324 -13.78 -5.58 6.31
C PRO A 324 -14.62 -5.49 5.03
N THR A 325 -14.20 -4.58 4.14
CA THR A 325 -14.90 -4.37 2.87
C THR A 325 -14.87 -5.63 1.98
N PRO A 326 -15.82 -5.80 1.05
CA PRO A 326 -15.81 -6.88 0.07
C PRO A 326 -14.46 -7.02 -0.66
N SER A 327 -13.86 -5.92 -1.08
CA SER A 327 -12.53 -5.90 -1.72
C SER A 327 -11.44 -6.41 -0.79
N ARG A 328 -11.52 -6.10 0.51
CA ARG A 328 -10.54 -6.56 1.51
C ARG A 328 -10.64 -8.08 1.73
N LEU A 329 -11.86 -8.59 1.85
CA LEU A 329 -12.11 -10.03 1.96
C LEU A 329 -11.59 -10.79 0.73
N LEU A 330 -11.91 -10.30 -0.49
CA LEU A 330 -11.40 -10.87 -1.73
C LEU A 330 -9.87 -10.88 -1.80
N SER A 331 -9.23 -9.76 -1.44
CA SER A 331 -7.77 -9.65 -1.45
C SER A 331 -7.11 -10.58 -0.43
N ALA A 332 -7.71 -10.73 0.76
CA ALA A 332 -7.23 -11.67 1.76
C ALA A 332 -7.35 -13.12 1.28
N LYS A 333 -8.51 -13.48 0.72
CA LYS A 333 -8.72 -14.82 0.13
C LYS A 333 -7.75 -15.11 -0.98
N PHE A 334 -7.57 -14.18 -1.92
CA PHE A 334 -6.62 -14.32 -3.03
C PHE A 334 -5.19 -14.56 -2.52
N ARG A 335 -4.71 -13.78 -1.56
CA ARG A 335 -3.38 -13.96 -0.94
C ARG A 335 -3.24 -15.35 -0.31
N ASN A 336 -4.25 -15.81 0.41
CA ASN A 336 -4.23 -17.12 1.07
C ASN A 336 -4.17 -18.27 0.04
N GLU A 337 -4.94 -18.17 -1.05
CA GLU A 337 -4.92 -19.16 -2.11
C GLU A 337 -3.59 -19.18 -2.87
N ILE A 338 -2.97 -18.01 -3.13
CA ILE A 338 -1.62 -17.93 -3.67
C ILE A 338 -0.62 -18.69 -2.79
N SER A 339 -0.65 -18.47 -1.48
CA SER A 339 0.22 -19.17 -0.54
C SER A 339 -0.03 -20.68 -0.53
N ARG A 340 -1.29 -21.09 -0.68
CA ARG A 340 -1.70 -22.50 -0.70
C ARG A 340 -1.26 -23.23 -1.97
N PHE A 341 -1.43 -22.58 -3.14
CA PHE A 341 -1.16 -23.19 -4.45
C PHE A 341 0.28 -22.95 -4.95
N GLY A 342 1.10 -22.18 -4.25
CA GLY A 342 2.45 -21.86 -4.69
C GLY A 342 3.31 -23.10 -5.00
N ALA A 343 3.25 -24.12 -4.14
CA ALA A 343 3.97 -25.39 -4.35
C ALA A 343 3.44 -26.19 -5.53
N GLU A 344 2.14 -26.14 -5.84
CA GLU A 344 1.55 -26.83 -6.98
C GLU A 344 1.97 -26.20 -8.31
N VAL A 345 2.08 -24.87 -8.36
CA VAL A 345 2.64 -24.15 -9.51
C VAL A 345 4.09 -24.56 -9.75
N GLU A 346 4.89 -24.64 -8.68
CA GLU A 346 6.29 -25.10 -8.76
C GLU A 346 6.38 -26.53 -9.25
N GLU A 347 5.60 -27.45 -8.69
CA GLU A 347 5.57 -28.86 -9.11
C GLU A 347 5.19 -29.01 -10.59
N THR A 348 4.17 -28.30 -11.04
CA THR A 348 3.72 -28.31 -12.43
C THR A 348 4.81 -27.81 -13.37
N SER A 349 5.55 -26.80 -12.95
CA SER A 349 6.71 -26.27 -13.65
C SER A 349 7.83 -27.30 -13.72
N LEU A 350 8.23 -27.87 -12.60
CA LEU A 350 9.34 -28.83 -12.49
C LEU A 350 9.11 -30.13 -13.30
N LYS A 351 7.86 -30.54 -13.49
CA LYS A 351 7.50 -31.66 -14.37
C LYS A 351 7.91 -31.45 -15.84
N GLN A 352 8.05 -30.19 -16.27
CA GLN A 352 8.39 -29.82 -17.65
C GLN A 352 9.91 -29.64 -17.85
N LYS A 353 10.72 -30.59 -17.37
CA LYS A 353 12.20 -30.48 -17.35
C LYS A 353 12.83 -30.06 -18.68
N HIS A 354 12.29 -30.53 -19.82
CA HIS A 354 12.84 -30.17 -21.13
C HIS A 354 12.54 -28.73 -21.53
N ALA A 355 11.34 -28.23 -21.20
CA ALA A 355 10.98 -26.83 -21.44
C ALA A 355 11.86 -25.91 -20.57
N TYR A 356 12.06 -26.26 -19.30
CA TYR A 356 12.90 -25.50 -18.40
C TYR A 356 14.39 -25.54 -18.77
N ALA A 357 14.90 -26.70 -19.20
CA ALA A 357 16.26 -26.79 -19.73
C ALA A 357 16.47 -25.88 -20.95
N LYS A 358 15.49 -25.85 -21.86
CA LYS A 358 15.52 -24.97 -23.03
C LYS A 358 15.40 -23.50 -22.64
N PHE A 359 14.52 -23.17 -21.70
CA PHE A 359 14.42 -21.83 -21.15
C PHE A 359 15.76 -21.37 -20.53
N TYR A 360 16.35 -22.20 -19.66
CA TYR A 360 17.64 -21.90 -19.02
C TYR A 360 18.76 -21.75 -20.03
N GLU A 361 18.79 -22.59 -21.07
CA GLU A 361 19.71 -22.44 -22.20
C GLU A 361 19.58 -21.06 -22.85
N THR A 362 18.34 -20.58 -23.06
CA THR A 362 18.12 -19.24 -23.65
C THR A 362 18.58 -18.09 -22.75
N ILE A 363 18.60 -18.31 -21.43
CA ILE A 363 19.16 -17.35 -20.46
C ILE A 363 20.69 -17.40 -20.46
N ARG A 364 21.29 -18.60 -20.45
CA ARG A 364 22.76 -18.77 -20.46
C ARG A 364 23.37 -18.30 -21.78
N ASN A 365 22.78 -18.71 -22.89
CA ASN A 365 23.28 -18.47 -24.23
C ASN A 365 22.20 -17.68 -25.03
N PRO A 366 22.11 -16.39 -24.86
CA PRO A 366 21.05 -15.58 -25.50
C PRO A 366 21.14 -15.52 -27.02
N GLY A 367 22.19 -16.13 -27.63
CA GLY A 367 22.20 -16.41 -29.07
C GLY A 367 22.72 -15.27 -29.95
N SER A 368 23.51 -14.35 -29.41
CA SER A 368 24.08 -13.28 -30.20
C SER A 368 25.49 -12.95 -29.75
N ASP A 369 26.46 -13.63 -30.33
CA ASP A 369 27.88 -13.25 -30.20
C ASP A 369 28.19 -11.85 -30.76
N GLU A 370 27.20 -11.22 -31.42
CA GLU A 370 27.30 -9.90 -32.05
C GLU A 370 26.68 -8.74 -31.22
N LEU A 371 26.03 -9.04 -30.07
CA LEU A 371 25.41 -7.98 -29.26
C LEU A 371 26.35 -7.45 -28.18
N PRO A 372 26.31 -6.13 -27.89
CA PRO A 372 26.98 -5.57 -26.73
C PRO A 372 26.53 -6.22 -25.42
N ALA A 373 27.43 -6.33 -24.44
CA ALA A 373 27.17 -7.00 -23.17
C ALA A 373 25.93 -6.43 -22.44
N GLU A 374 25.73 -5.13 -22.49
CA GLU A 374 24.57 -4.44 -21.91
C GLU A 374 23.23 -4.90 -22.52
N HIS A 375 23.20 -5.10 -23.84
CA HIS A 375 22.00 -5.60 -24.53
C HIS A 375 21.74 -7.07 -24.23
N ILE A 376 22.77 -7.86 -23.99
CA ILE A 376 22.64 -9.25 -23.55
C ILE A 376 21.95 -9.31 -22.18
N GLU A 377 22.34 -8.44 -21.24
CA GLU A 377 21.71 -8.38 -19.92
C GLU A 377 20.25 -7.87 -19.99
N LEU A 378 19.95 -6.91 -20.82
CA LEU A 378 18.57 -6.49 -21.07
C LEU A 378 17.73 -7.64 -21.63
N LEU A 379 18.25 -8.41 -22.56
CA LEU A 379 17.55 -9.56 -23.15
C LEU A 379 17.33 -10.67 -22.12
N ARG A 380 18.31 -10.95 -21.26
CA ARG A 380 18.17 -11.90 -20.13
C ARG A 380 17.08 -11.43 -19.18
N THR A 381 17.13 -10.18 -18.75
CA THR A 381 16.13 -9.58 -17.87
C THR A 381 14.73 -9.64 -18.46
N TYR A 382 14.59 -9.33 -19.76
CA TYR A 382 13.31 -9.43 -20.45
C TYR A 382 12.76 -10.86 -20.45
N ARG A 383 13.60 -11.85 -20.77
CA ARG A 383 13.20 -13.28 -20.77
C ARG A 383 12.82 -13.77 -19.37
N LEU A 384 13.53 -13.34 -18.32
CA LEU A 384 13.20 -13.65 -16.94
C LEU A 384 11.85 -13.03 -16.53
N LYS A 385 11.62 -11.74 -16.86
CA LYS A 385 10.34 -11.08 -16.60
C LYS A 385 9.16 -11.79 -17.30
N ASN A 386 9.35 -12.23 -18.55
CA ASN A 386 8.33 -13.00 -19.27
C ASN A 386 8.07 -14.38 -18.65
N HIS A 387 9.10 -15.00 -18.08
CA HIS A 387 8.92 -16.26 -17.34
C HIS A 387 8.08 -16.05 -16.08
N VAL A 388 8.38 -15.00 -15.30
CA VAL A 388 7.57 -14.63 -14.13
C VAL A 388 6.12 -14.32 -14.51
N ALA A 389 5.89 -13.62 -15.63
CA ALA A 389 4.54 -13.35 -16.12
C ALA A 389 3.76 -14.65 -16.43
N ARG A 390 4.40 -15.63 -17.09
CA ARG A 390 3.77 -16.95 -17.36
C ARG A 390 3.47 -17.74 -16.09
N GLN A 391 4.36 -17.70 -15.08
CA GLN A 391 4.09 -18.34 -13.80
C GLN A 391 2.92 -17.67 -13.06
N SER A 392 2.84 -16.34 -13.11
CA SER A 392 1.74 -15.58 -12.51
C SER A 392 0.40 -15.89 -13.19
N GLU A 393 0.39 -16.05 -14.53
CA GLU A 393 -0.79 -16.45 -15.29
C GLU A 393 -1.27 -17.84 -14.87
N MET A 394 -0.36 -18.80 -14.73
CA MET A 394 -0.67 -20.16 -14.27
C MET A 394 -1.22 -20.16 -12.84
N LEU A 395 -0.61 -19.37 -11.94
CA LEU A 395 -1.09 -19.22 -10.57
C LEU A 395 -2.50 -18.60 -10.54
N SER A 396 -2.73 -17.56 -11.34
CA SER A 396 -4.05 -16.94 -11.47
C SER A 396 -5.10 -17.95 -11.90
N PHE A 397 -4.81 -18.77 -12.92
CA PHE A 397 -5.68 -19.82 -13.40
C PHE A 397 -6.05 -20.87 -12.31
N LEU A 398 -5.10 -21.22 -11.44
CA LEU A 398 -5.36 -22.20 -10.36
C LEU A 398 -6.25 -21.65 -9.24
N VAL A 399 -6.21 -20.33 -8.99
CA VAL A 399 -6.93 -19.73 -7.86
C VAL A 399 -8.24 -19.04 -8.26
N GLU A 400 -8.46 -18.73 -9.55
CA GLU A 400 -9.56 -17.88 -10.01
C GLU A 400 -10.94 -18.42 -9.64
N ASP A 401 -11.19 -19.70 -9.80
CA ASP A 401 -12.48 -20.32 -9.49
C ASP A 401 -12.80 -20.25 -8.00
N THR A 402 -11.81 -20.52 -7.15
CA THR A 402 -11.97 -20.49 -5.68
C THR A 402 -12.24 -19.07 -5.20
N VAL A 403 -11.50 -18.09 -5.73
CA VAL A 403 -11.67 -16.69 -5.37
C VAL A 403 -13.00 -16.14 -5.90
N ALA A 404 -13.38 -16.51 -7.12
CA ALA A 404 -14.67 -16.12 -7.69
C ALA A 404 -15.86 -16.71 -6.91
N ASP A 405 -15.77 -17.96 -6.46
CA ASP A 405 -16.79 -18.58 -5.61
C ASP A 405 -16.91 -17.86 -4.27
N PHE A 406 -15.79 -17.53 -3.65
CA PHE A 406 -15.78 -16.74 -2.43
C PHE A 406 -16.39 -15.34 -2.65
N GLY A 407 -16.08 -14.68 -3.76
CA GLY A 407 -16.68 -13.39 -4.14
C GLY A 407 -18.20 -13.48 -4.29
N ARG A 408 -18.70 -14.59 -4.85
CA ARG A 408 -20.14 -14.83 -4.95
C ARG A 408 -20.81 -14.98 -3.57
N LYS A 409 -20.16 -15.67 -2.63
CA LYS A 409 -20.64 -15.79 -1.24
C LYS A 409 -20.68 -14.42 -0.55
N ILE A 410 -19.64 -13.57 -0.74
CA ILE A 410 -19.65 -12.19 -0.23
C ILE A 410 -20.85 -11.43 -0.77
N TYR A 411 -21.06 -11.42 -2.08
CA TYR A 411 -22.19 -10.75 -2.70
C TYR A 411 -23.53 -11.23 -2.14
N GLN A 412 -23.71 -12.55 -1.97
CA GLN A 412 -24.94 -13.11 -1.44
C GLN A 412 -25.19 -12.71 0.03
N ALA A 413 -24.15 -12.71 0.85
CA ALA A 413 -24.25 -12.29 2.25
C ALA A 413 -24.55 -10.78 2.35
N ASP A 414 -23.93 -9.97 1.50
CA ASP A 414 -24.10 -8.52 1.45
C ASP A 414 -25.53 -8.13 1.05
N VAL A 415 -26.07 -8.75 -0.01
CA VAL A 415 -27.46 -8.55 -0.43
C VAL A 415 -28.45 -9.01 0.65
N ALA A 416 -28.16 -10.13 1.33
CA ALA A 416 -29.01 -10.64 2.40
C ALA A 416 -29.04 -9.73 3.63
N SER A 417 -27.92 -9.05 3.95
CA SER A 417 -27.83 -8.08 5.05
C SER A 417 -28.44 -6.72 4.71
N GLY A 418 -28.64 -6.42 3.42
CA GLY A 418 -29.09 -5.11 2.95
C GLY A 418 -28.03 -4.02 3.02
N SER A 419 -26.74 -4.41 3.15
CA SER A 419 -25.62 -3.47 3.18
C SER A 419 -25.48 -2.67 1.88
N THR A 420 -24.90 -1.48 1.97
CA THR A 420 -24.77 -0.56 0.84
C THR A 420 -23.30 -0.24 0.54
N TYR A 421 -23.02 0.24 -0.68
CA TYR A 421 -21.68 0.72 -1.05
C TYR A 421 -21.18 1.83 -0.11
N HIS A 422 -22.09 2.67 0.38
CA HIS A 422 -21.75 3.75 1.31
C HIS A 422 -21.23 3.20 2.65
N GLU A 423 -21.83 2.15 3.16
CA GLU A 423 -21.39 1.51 4.41
C GLU A 423 -20.00 0.90 4.26
N HIS A 424 -19.72 0.22 3.14
CA HIS A 424 -18.43 -0.42 2.91
C HIS A 424 -17.30 0.54 2.60
N TYR A 425 -17.56 1.52 1.72
CA TYR A 425 -16.50 2.33 1.11
C TYR A 425 -16.57 3.81 1.49
N ARG A 426 -17.60 4.23 2.24
CA ARG A 426 -17.90 5.64 2.54
C ARG A 426 -18.05 6.51 1.28
N VAL A 427 -18.44 5.87 0.17
CA VAL A 427 -18.68 6.50 -1.14
C VAL A 427 -20.16 6.42 -1.47
N ASP A 428 -20.77 7.55 -1.77
CA ASP A 428 -22.19 7.63 -2.12
C ASP A 428 -22.36 7.70 -3.64
N LEU A 429 -22.48 6.54 -4.29
CA LEU A 429 -22.62 6.45 -5.75
C LEU A 429 -23.92 7.07 -6.28
N SER A 430 -24.86 7.52 -5.42
CA SER A 430 -26.02 8.30 -5.84
C SER A 430 -25.68 9.78 -6.11
N LYS A 431 -24.55 10.26 -5.59
CA LYS A 431 -24.04 11.61 -5.84
C LYS A 431 -23.23 11.62 -7.13
N GLU A 432 -23.53 12.57 -8.00
CA GLU A 432 -22.90 12.69 -9.30
C GLU A 432 -21.36 12.82 -9.23
N ALA A 433 -20.83 13.55 -8.25
CA ALA A 433 -19.40 13.72 -8.07
C ALA A 433 -18.70 12.40 -7.68
N ASP A 434 -19.22 11.69 -6.67
CA ASP A 434 -18.68 10.41 -6.22
C ASP A 434 -18.79 9.35 -7.34
N GLN A 435 -19.89 9.34 -8.08
CA GLN A 435 -20.10 8.42 -9.19
C GLN A 435 -19.10 8.68 -10.34
N LYS A 436 -18.87 9.94 -10.72
CA LYS A 436 -17.90 10.30 -11.76
C LYS A 436 -16.48 9.90 -11.36
N GLN A 437 -16.11 10.18 -10.12
CA GLN A 437 -14.80 9.78 -9.60
C GLN A 437 -14.65 8.25 -9.61
N ALA A 438 -15.63 7.52 -9.08
CA ALA A 438 -15.61 6.05 -9.05
C ALA A 438 -15.48 5.43 -10.46
N ILE A 439 -16.19 5.96 -11.46
CA ILE A 439 -16.09 5.52 -12.85
C ILE A 439 -14.68 5.78 -13.39
N SER A 440 -14.11 6.94 -13.12
CA SER A 440 -12.77 7.30 -13.60
C SER A 440 -11.69 6.42 -12.99
N GLU A 441 -11.76 6.19 -11.67
CA GLU A 441 -10.83 5.31 -10.95
C GLU A 441 -10.96 3.85 -11.41
N TYR A 442 -12.19 3.36 -11.60
CA TYR A 442 -12.43 2.01 -12.10
C TYR A 442 -11.89 1.84 -13.53
N ASN A 443 -12.15 2.79 -14.41
CA ASN A 443 -11.65 2.74 -15.79
C ASN A 443 -10.10 2.78 -15.83
N ARG A 444 -9.47 3.59 -14.98
CA ARG A 444 -8.00 3.59 -14.83
C ARG A 444 -7.51 2.24 -14.30
N TYR A 445 -8.17 1.68 -13.29
CA TYR A 445 -7.81 0.38 -12.71
C TYR A 445 -7.87 -0.77 -13.74
N VAL A 446 -8.89 -0.81 -14.60
CA VAL A 446 -9.02 -1.88 -15.59
C VAL A 446 -8.11 -1.71 -16.80
N CYS A 447 -7.72 -0.50 -17.19
CA CYS A 447 -6.92 -0.29 -18.38
C CYS A 447 -5.41 -0.20 -18.12
N CYS A 448 -4.96 0.22 -16.92
CA CYS A 448 -3.54 0.42 -16.62
C CYS A 448 -3.01 -0.55 -15.58
N LEU A 449 -1.72 -0.90 -15.73
CA LEU A 449 -0.96 -1.54 -14.66
C LEU A 449 -0.66 -0.53 -13.54
N PRO A 450 -0.48 -0.98 -12.29
CA PRO A 450 -0.04 -0.11 -11.20
C PRO A 450 1.35 0.47 -11.49
N SER A 451 1.60 1.67 -11.00
CA SER A 451 2.92 2.30 -11.09
C SER A 451 3.96 1.53 -10.26
N ARG A 452 5.17 1.39 -10.80
CA ARG A 452 6.32 0.75 -10.12
C ARG A 452 7.26 1.82 -9.56
N ILE A 453 6.72 2.80 -8.87
CA ILE A 453 7.53 3.82 -8.19
C ILE A 453 7.81 3.30 -6.78
N SER A 454 9.09 3.23 -6.40
CA SER A 454 9.51 2.94 -5.04
C SER A 454 9.26 4.16 -4.12
N GLU A 455 9.29 3.95 -2.81
CA GLU A 455 9.04 5.00 -1.81
C GLU A 455 10.03 6.17 -1.90
N ASP A 456 11.24 5.93 -2.41
CA ASP A 456 12.25 6.97 -2.70
C ASP A 456 12.00 7.74 -4.01
N GLY A 457 10.86 7.51 -4.67
CA GLY A 457 10.48 8.16 -5.93
C GLY A 457 11.21 7.66 -7.17
N LYS A 458 12.06 6.62 -7.04
CA LYS A 458 12.74 6.02 -8.18
C LYS A 458 11.91 4.88 -8.76
N SER A 459 11.98 4.69 -10.05
CA SER A 459 11.44 3.50 -10.72
C SER A 459 12.57 2.56 -11.12
N ALA A 460 12.34 1.26 -10.94
CA ALA A 460 13.27 0.27 -11.49
C ALA A 460 13.36 0.43 -13.02
N PRO A 461 14.54 0.21 -13.63
CA PRO A 461 14.68 0.26 -15.07
C PRO A 461 13.69 -0.67 -15.78
N GLU A 462 13.03 -0.16 -16.79
CA GLU A 462 12.01 -0.85 -17.57
C GLU A 462 12.37 -0.87 -19.05
N GLN A 463 11.96 -1.93 -19.75
CA GLN A 463 12.09 -2.00 -21.21
C GLN A 463 10.83 -1.42 -21.87
N LEU A 464 11.01 -0.59 -22.91
CA LEU A 464 9.90 -0.16 -23.74
C LEU A 464 9.13 -1.38 -24.26
N ASP A 465 7.83 -1.33 -24.12
CA ASP A 465 6.93 -2.43 -24.47
C ASP A 465 5.62 -1.88 -25.02
N SER A 466 4.82 -2.75 -25.63
CA SER A 466 3.49 -2.40 -26.11
C SER A 466 2.64 -1.79 -24.98
N GLY A 467 1.93 -0.72 -25.31
CA GLY A 467 1.02 -0.07 -24.37
C GLY A 467 1.69 0.91 -23.39
N HIS A 468 3.01 1.15 -23.48
CA HIS A 468 3.58 2.27 -22.75
C HIS A 468 3.02 3.59 -23.25
N ILE A 469 2.50 4.39 -22.34
CA ILE A 469 2.00 5.74 -22.59
C ILE A 469 3.06 6.73 -22.15
N PHE A 470 3.42 7.62 -23.07
CA PHE A 470 4.45 8.62 -22.82
C PHE A 470 4.02 10.00 -23.30
N LYS A 471 4.57 11.01 -22.68
CA LYS A 471 4.37 12.42 -23.01
C LYS A 471 5.65 12.97 -23.64
N LEU A 472 5.51 13.58 -24.82
CA LEU A 472 6.58 14.26 -25.53
C LEU A 472 6.20 15.73 -25.71
N GLY A 473 6.81 16.62 -24.91
CA GLY A 473 6.32 17.99 -24.78
C GLY A 473 4.87 18.00 -24.30
N ASP A 474 3.96 18.61 -25.08
CA ASP A 474 2.53 18.65 -24.76
C ASP A 474 1.72 17.55 -25.46
N THR A 475 2.36 16.65 -26.16
CA THR A 475 1.69 15.58 -26.92
C THR A 475 1.77 14.24 -26.20
N TRP A 476 0.68 13.49 -26.26
CA TRP A 476 0.55 12.18 -25.67
C TRP A 476 0.61 11.08 -26.72
N TRP A 477 1.27 9.99 -26.39
CA TRP A 477 1.52 8.87 -27.27
C TRP A 477 1.37 7.55 -26.55
N VAL A 478 0.92 6.51 -27.27
CA VAL A 478 0.95 5.13 -26.80
C VAL A 478 1.77 4.27 -27.77
N CYS A 479 2.71 3.51 -27.23
CA CYS A 479 3.48 2.55 -28.02
C CYS A 479 2.57 1.44 -28.55
N ALA A 480 2.49 1.31 -29.86
CA ALA A 480 1.63 0.35 -30.57
C ALA A 480 2.45 -0.64 -31.43
N THR A 481 3.70 -0.85 -31.09
CA THR A 481 4.53 -1.90 -31.68
C THR A 481 4.38 -3.20 -30.87
N PRO A 482 4.26 -4.36 -31.53
CA PRO A 482 4.23 -5.65 -30.82
C PRO A 482 5.43 -5.84 -29.91
N ALA A 483 5.20 -6.43 -28.73
CA ALA A 483 6.24 -6.65 -27.72
C ALA A 483 7.42 -7.49 -28.25
N CYS A 484 7.17 -8.43 -29.16
CA CYS A 484 8.22 -9.23 -29.79
C CYS A 484 9.21 -8.40 -30.59
N ASP A 485 8.76 -7.33 -31.24
CA ASP A 485 9.59 -6.48 -32.11
C ASP A 485 10.41 -5.47 -31.30
N LEU A 486 10.02 -5.25 -30.03
CA LEU A 486 10.72 -4.36 -29.10
C LEU A 486 11.79 -5.08 -28.28
N GLN A 487 11.92 -6.41 -28.43
CA GLN A 487 12.91 -7.17 -27.68
C GLN A 487 14.34 -6.76 -28.04
N PRO A 488 15.24 -6.65 -27.05
CA PRO A 488 16.67 -6.44 -27.31
C PRO A 488 17.22 -7.55 -28.22
N GLY A 489 18.00 -7.17 -29.23
CA GLY A 489 18.59 -8.14 -30.19
C GLY A 489 17.66 -8.64 -31.30
N GLN A 490 16.39 -8.25 -31.32
CA GLN A 490 15.47 -8.63 -32.39
C GLN A 490 15.82 -7.91 -33.70
N SER A 491 15.83 -8.63 -34.81
CA SER A 491 16.00 -8.07 -36.15
C SER A 491 14.78 -7.25 -36.56
N ILE A 492 15.00 -6.05 -37.04
CA ILE A 492 13.94 -5.15 -37.49
C ILE A 492 13.86 -5.20 -39.00
N ILE A 493 12.78 -5.81 -39.50
CA ILE A 493 12.59 -6.04 -40.95
C ILE A 493 12.41 -4.75 -41.75
N ALA A 494 11.86 -3.67 -41.10
CA ALA A 494 11.53 -2.43 -41.74
C ALA A 494 12.75 -1.53 -42.09
N PHE A 495 13.92 -1.85 -41.53
CA PHE A 495 15.15 -1.08 -41.75
C PHE A 495 16.30 -2.02 -42.10
N ASN A 496 17.16 -1.60 -43.04
CA ASN A 496 18.39 -2.32 -43.26
C ASN A 496 19.20 -2.40 -41.97
N LYS A 497 19.82 -3.56 -41.73
CA LYS A 497 20.70 -3.74 -40.57
C LYS A 497 21.78 -2.67 -40.57
N GLY A 498 21.66 -1.69 -39.70
CA GLY A 498 22.77 -0.87 -39.28
C GLY A 498 23.51 -1.59 -38.14
N ASP A 499 24.76 -1.22 -37.91
CA ASP A 499 25.60 -1.84 -36.86
C ASP A 499 25.21 -1.45 -35.44
N ASP A 500 24.19 -0.58 -35.27
CA ASP A 500 23.78 -0.09 -33.94
C ASP A 500 22.57 -0.83 -33.40
N ALA A 501 22.82 -1.85 -32.60
CA ALA A 501 21.80 -2.62 -31.89
C ALA A 501 21.12 -1.83 -30.75
N SER A 502 21.61 -0.63 -30.42
CA SER A 502 21.05 0.22 -29.37
C SER A 502 19.79 0.97 -29.81
N LEU A 503 19.56 1.07 -31.11
CA LEU A 503 18.39 1.76 -31.67
C LEU A 503 17.21 0.81 -31.88
N ARG A 504 16.02 1.23 -31.41
CA ARG A 504 14.76 0.47 -31.50
C ARG A 504 13.67 1.30 -32.16
N PRO A 505 13.44 1.11 -33.46
CA PRO A 505 12.27 1.70 -34.12
C PRO A 505 10.97 1.17 -33.55
N PHE A 506 10.03 2.06 -33.32
CA PHE A 506 8.70 1.71 -32.86
C PHE A 506 7.65 2.66 -33.40
N THR A 507 6.42 2.21 -33.43
CA THR A 507 5.26 2.99 -33.85
C THR A 507 4.47 3.41 -32.61
N ALA A 508 4.07 4.67 -32.54
CA ALA A 508 3.19 5.18 -31.50
C ALA A 508 1.98 5.90 -32.08
N ILE A 509 0.85 5.76 -31.41
CA ILE A 509 -0.40 6.45 -31.72
C ILE A 509 -0.47 7.72 -30.89
N ARG A 510 -0.81 8.84 -31.54
CA ARG A 510 -1.10 10.08 -30.85
C ARG A 510 -2.42 9.98 -30.06
N LEU A 511 -2.39 10.43 -28.82
CA LEU A 511 -3.54 10.47 -27.95
C LEU A 511 -3.92 11.93 -27.64
N HIS A 512 -5.22 12.15 -27.49
CA HIS A 512 -5.81 13.44 -27.17
C HIS A 512 -6.37 13.42 -25.76
N PRO A 513 -5.86 14.28 -24.85
CA PRO A 513 -6.35 14.34 -23.49
C PRO A 513 -7.76 14.92 -23.42
N SER A 514 -8.56 14.36 -22.55
CA SER A 514 -9.91 14.82 -22.23
C SER A 514 -10.19 14.67 -20.75
N SER A 515 -10.99 15.56 -20.18
CA SER A 515 -11.55 15.30 -18.87
C SER A 515 -12.46 14.08 -18.93
N PRO A 516 -12.41 13.15 -17.97
CA PRO A 516 -13.35 12.04 -17.90
C PRO A 516 -14.82 12.45 -17.97
N ASP A 517 -15.16 13.62 -17.43
CA ASP A 517 -16.51 14.19 -17.44
C ASP A 517 -17.05 14.48 -18.85
N ASN A 518 -16.18 14.66 -19.80
CA ASN A 518 -16.54 14.91 -21.21
C ASN A 518 -16.75 13.63 -22.01
N LEU A 519 -16.52 12.45 -21.41
CA LEU A 519 -16.61 11.16 -22.08
C LEU A 519 -17.97 10.51 -21.81
N THR A 520 -18.75 10.38 -22.86
CA THR A 520 -20.04 9.67 -22.84
C THR A 520 -19.84 8.15 -22.89
N GLN A 521 -20.89 7.38 -22.59
CA GLN A 521 -20.89 5.92 -22.72
C GLN A 521 -20.46 5.44 -24.12
N ASN A 522 -20.85 6.16 -25.17
CA ASN A 522 -20.45 5.83 -26.56
C ASN A 522 -18.95 6.01 -26.79
N HIS A 523 -18.33 7.03 -26.20
CA HIS A 523 -16.88 7.22 -26.26
C HIS A 523 -16.16 6.04 -25.59
N ILE A 524 -16.61 5.64 -24.41
CA ILE A 524 -16.02 4.57 -23.62
C ILE A 524 -16.14 3.22 -24.36
N ASN A 525 -17.34 2.88 -24.83
CA ASN A 525 -17.63 1.63 -25.54
C ASN A 525 -16.91 1.52 -26.89
N SER A 526 -16.43 2.62 -27.47
CA SER A 526 -15.70 2.59 -28.73
C SER A 526 -14.34 1.88 -28.65
N GLY A 527 -13.82 1.62 -27.42
CA GLY A 527 -12.46 1.12 -27.19
C GLY A 527 -11.36 2.08 -27.66
N SER A 528 -11.72 3.36 -27.86
CA SER A 528 -10.81 4.39 -28.38
C SER A 528 -10.16 5.21 -27.29
N TYR A 529 -10.51 4.98 -26.04
CA TYR A 529 -10.04 5.72 -24.86
C TYR A 529 -9.38 4.80 -23.84
N CYS A 530 -8.37 5.33 -23.16
CA CYS A 530 -7.81 4.77 -21.94
C CYS A 530 -7.73 5.86 -20.87
N TYR A 531 -7.54 5.46 -19.62
CA TYR A 531 -7.52 6.36 -18.49
C TYR A 531 -6.18 6.22 -17.77
N VAL A 532 -5.52 7.34 -17.53
CA VAL A 532 -4.21 7.38 -16.84
C VAL A 532 -4.24 8.37 -15.70
N GLU A 533 -3.45 8.08 -14.68
CA GLU A 533 -3.18 9.01 -13.59
C GLU A 533 -2.02 9.92 -13.98
N TYR A 534 -2.21 11.23 -13.87
CA TYR A 534 -1.19 12.22 -14.14
C TYR A 534 -1.28 13.38 -13.14
N GLY A 535 -0.26 13.49 -12.29
CA GLY A 535 -0.34 14.33 -11.10
C GLY A 535 -1.39 13.79 -10.12
N GLU A 536 -2.26 14.64 -9.66
CA GLU A 536 -3.37 14.28 -8.75
C GLU A 536 -4.69 13.93 -9.48
N ASN A 537 -4.67 13.90 -10.82
CA ASN A 537 -5.88 13.76 -11.61
C ASN A 537 -5.85 12.51 -12.50
N ILE A 538 -7.02 11.94 -12.74
CA ILE A 538 -7.22 10.95 -13.78
C ILE A 538 -7.67 11.67 -15.03
N ILE A 539 -7.00 11.39 -16.17
CA ILE A 539 -7.33 11.93 -17.47
C ILE A 539 -7.71 10.82 -18.44
N GLY A 540 -8.69 11.07 -19.28
CA GLY A 540 -9.02 10.23 -20.41
C GLY A 540 -8.12 10.57 -21.61
N LEU A 541 -7.53 9.56 -22.25
CA LEU A 541 -6.70 9.70 -23.43
C LEU A 541 -7.35 8.97 -24.61
N GLY A 542 -7.76 9.69 -25.64
CA GLY A 542 -8.42 9.14 -26.81
C GLY A 542 -7.58 9.21 -28.07
N ILE A 543 -7.77 8.26 -28.99
CA ILE A 543 -7.18 8.32 -30.34
C ILE A 543 -7.81 9.42 -31.21
N ARG A 544 -8.90 10.02 -30.74
CA ARG A 544 -9.60 11.16 -31.35
C ARG A 544 -9.83 12.24 -30.30
N SER A 545 -9.94 13.46 -30.78
CA SER A 545 -10.46 14.54 -29.95
C SER A 545 -11.92 14.27 -29.57
N PRO A 546 -12.36 14.51 -28.34
CA PRO A 546 -13.79 14.42 -27.95
C PRO A 546 -14.70 15.36 -28.75
N LYS A 547 -14.12 16.34 -29.44
CA LYS A 547 -14.85 17.26 -30.31
C LYS A 547 -15.22 16.64 -31.66
N ASP A 548 -14.59 15.52 -32.01
CA ASP A 548 -14.85 14.83 -33.27
C ASP A 548 -16.17 14.03 -33.13
N ASP A 549 -17.02 14.11 -34.12
CA ASP A 549 -18.32 13.42 -34.11
C ASP A 549 -18.10 11.90 -34.10
N VAL A 550 -18.54 11.27 -32.99
CA VAL A 550 -18.44 9.81 -32.77
C VAL A 550 -19.38 9.03 -33.70
N SER A 551 -20.43 9.68 -34.21
CA SER A 551 -21.46 9.05 -35.05
C SER A 551 -21.00 8.85 -36.49
N SER A 552 -19.91 9.51 -36.91
CA SER A 552 -19.39 9.36 -38.26
C SER A 552 -18.76 7.98 -38.48
N PRO A 553 -19.29 7.15 -39.39
CA PRO A 553 -18.68 5.87 -39.74
C PRO A 553 -17.39 6.02 -40.54
N ALA A 554 -16.88 7.25 -40.70
CA ALA A 554 -15.63 7.51 -41.37
C ALA A 554 -14.53 6.64 -40.76
N ILE A 555 -13.99 5.75 -41.55
CA ILE A 555 -12.94 4.81 -41.20
C ILE A 555 -11.88 5.54 -40.39
N GLN A 556 -11.68 5.05 -39.19
CA GLN A 556 -10.90 5.68 -38.12
C GLN A 556 -9.46 5.95 -38.60
N LYS A 557 -9.18 7.16 -39.03
CA LYS A 557 -7.82 7.58 -39.33
C LYS A 557 -7.10 7.76 -37.99
N VAL A 558 -6.19 6.83 -37.70
CA VAL A 558 -5.35 6.88 -36.52
C VAL A 558 -4.13 7.75 -36.85
N ASP A 559 -3.88 8.77 -36.04
CA ASP A 559 -2.64 9.56 -36.16
C ASP A 559 -1.50 8.77 -35.47
N TRP A 560 -0.67 8.12 -36.27
CA TRP A 560 0.47 7.36 -35.79
C TRP A 560 1.78 7.87 -36.38
N ARG A 561 2.87 7.73 -35.65
CA ARG A 561 4.21 8.09 -36.08
C ARG A 561 5.22 7.01 -35.72
N ALA A 562 6.30 7.00 -36.51
CA ALA A 562 7.48 6.20 -36.20
C ALA A 562 8.45 7.03 -35.37
N PHE A 563 8.98 6.40 -34.34
CA PHE A 563 10.05 6.88 -33.49
C PHE A 563 11.17 5.85 -33.41
N VAL A 564 12.34 6.26 -32.97
CA VAL A 564 13.44 5.33 -32.68
C VAL A 564 13.86 5.53 -31.24
N ALA A 565 13.66 4.52 -30.40
CA ALA A 565 14.14 4.56 -29.02
C ALA A 565 15.65 4.31 -28.99
N GLU A 566 16.37 5.08 -28.19
CA GLU A 566 17.79 4.93 -27.90
C GLU A 566 18.01 3.93 -26.77
N GLN A 567 19.24 3.52 -26.54
CA GLN A 567 19.64 2.60 -25.46
C GLN A 567 18.81 1.29 -25.44
N GLY A 568 18.48 0.77 -26.63
CA GLY A 568 17.68 -0.45 -26.74
C GLY A 568 16.22 -0.28 -26.30
N GLY A 569 15.75 0.93 -26.03
CA GLY A 569 14.42 1.21 -25.47
C GLY A 569 14.36 1.13 -23.95
N MET A 570 15.47 1.33 -23.24
CA MET A 570 15.49 1.37 -21.79
C MET A 570 14.81 2.64 -21.27
N ILE A 571 13.97 2.48 -20.27
CA ILE A 571 13.27 3.54 -19.55
C ILE A 571 13.92 3.63 -18.16
N GLU A 572 14.51 4.78 -17.84
CA GLU A 572 15.11 5.05 -16.54
C GLU A 572 14.40 6.21 -15.87
N ASN A 573 14.02 6.04 -14.62
CA ASN A 573 13.31 7.07 -13.85
C ASN A 573 12.18 7.72 -14.66
N ARG A 574 11.34 6.89 -15.29
CA ARG A 574 10.23 7.31 -16.16
C ARG A 574 10.65 8.12 -17.41
N THR A 575 11.92 8.09 -17.78
CA THR A 575 12.42 8.81 -18.94
C THR A 575 12.79 7.83 -20.05
N LEU A 576 12.23 8.02 -21.24
CA LEU A 576 12.58 7.33 -22.46
C LEU A 576 13.34 8.29 -23.38
N SER A 577 14.59 7.95 -23.71
CA SER A 577 15.35 8.65 -24.75
C SER A 577 14.95 8.13 -26.12
N LEU A 578 14.60 9.02 -27.04
CA LEU A 578 14.15 8.65 -28.38
C LEU A 578 14.55 9.69 -29.45
N LEU A 579 14.53 9.26 -30.68
CA LEU A 579 14.70 10.10 -31.86
C LEU A 579 13.33 10.28 -32.52
N GLU A 580 12.90 11.53 -32.69
CA GLU A 580 11.77 11.87 -33.53
C GLU A 580 12.25 12.02 -34.99
N ILE A 581 11.60 11.33 -35.93
CA ILE A 581 11.93 11.38 -37.34
C ILE A 581 11.12 12.50 -37.98
N GLN A 582 11.81 13.53 -38.49
CA GLN A 582 11.20 14.68 -39.17
C GLN A 582 11.59 14.72 -40.63
N LEU A 583 10.60 14.93 -41.51
CA LEU A 583 10.82 15.10 -42.95
C LEU A 583 10.92 16.60 -43.27
N GLU A 584 12.06 17.04 -43.79
CA GLU A 584 12.23 18.40 -44.28
C GLU A 584 11.97 18.45 -45.77
N PHE A 585 10.77 18.92 -46.17
CA PHE A 585 10.35 18.98 -47.59
C PHE A 585 11.14 19.98 -48.41
N LYS A 586 11.78 21.00 -47.80
CA LYS A 586 12.56 22.00 -48.53
C LYS A 586 13.84 21.42 -49.13
N ASP A 587 14.48 20.51 -48.40
CA ASP A 587 15.79 19.96 -48.76
C ASP A 587 15.72 18.46 -49.10
N ASN A 588 14.51 17.88 -49.11
CA ASN A 588 14.28 16.43 -49.29
C ASN A 588 15.14 15.58 -48.35
N THR A 589 15.31 16.05 -47.11
CA THR A 589 16.13 15.37 -46.11
C THR A 589 15.28 14.81 -44.96
N ILE A 590 15.79 13.75 -44.36
CA ILE A 590 15.25 13.18 -43.14
C ILE A 590 16.15 13.60 -41.98
N LYS A 591 15.58 14.23 -40.97
CA LYS A 591 16.30 14.56 -39.74
C LYS A 591 15.82 13.69 -38.59
N SER A 592 16.73 13.25 -37.74
CA SER A 592 16.44 12.66 -36.46
C SER A 592 16.71 13.70 -35.37
N VAL A 593 15.71 13.97 -34.55
CA VAL A 593 15.81 14.94 -33.44
C VAL A 593 15.76 14.20 -32.11
N PRO A 594 16.86 14.22 -31.32
CA PRO A 594 16.88 13.61 -29.99
C PRO A 594 15.88 14.29 -29.08
N GLN A 595 15.09 13.48 -28.38
CA GLN A 595 14.04 13.90 -27.45
C GLN A 595 14.07 13.03 -26.20
N LYS A 596 13.56 13.58 -25.08
CA LYS A 596 13.28 12.85 -23.86
C LYS A 596 11.79 12.85 -23.61
N ALA A 597 11.19 11.68 -23.53
CA ALA A 597 9.79 11.50 -23.25
C ALA A 597 9.57 11.05 -21.81
N GLU A 598 8.55 11.59 -21.15
CA GLU A 598 8.10 11.14 -19.85
C GLU A 598 7.17 9.93 -20.01
N VAL A 599 7.55 8.77 -19.50
CA VAL A 599 6.68 7.59 -19.45
C VAL A 599 5.74 7.70 -18.25
N VAL A 600 4.44 7.74 -18.53
CA VAL A 600 3.40 8.02 -17.54
C VAL A 600 2.78 6.73 -17.02
N ALA A 601 2.43 5.79 -17.90
CA ALA A 601 1.71 4.58 -17.56
C ALA A 601 2.02 3.43 -18.53
N LYS A 602 1.62 2.22 -18.15
CA LYS A 602 1.60 1.06 -19.03
C LYS A 602 0.20 0.47 -19.05
N LEU A 603 -0.35 0.28 -20.23
CA LEU A 603 -1.63 -0.40 -20.41
C LEU A 603 -1.52 -1.89 -20.10
N ARG A 604 -2.63 -2.50 -19.68
CA ARG A 604 -2.77 -3.96 -19.65
C ARG A 604 -2.74 -4.50 -21.09
N TYR A 605 -2.37 -5.76 -21.22
CA TYR A 605 -2.07 -6.36 -22.54
C TYR A 605 -3.24 -6.27 -23.52
N GLU A 606 -4.46 -6.55 -23.11
CA GLU A 606 -5.66 -6.49 -23.95
C GLU A 606 -5.95 -5.08 -24.46
N TYR A 607 -5.69 -4.06 -23.66
CA TYR A 607 -5.81 -2.65 -24.10
C TYR A 607 -4.69 -2.27 -25.06
N ALA A 608 -3.45 -2.69 -24.80
CA ALA A 608 -2.34 -2.48 -25.71
C ALA A 608 -2.58 -3.14 -27.07
N LEU A 609 -3.09 -4.36 -27.08
CA LEU A 609 -3.43 -5.12 -28.29
C LEU A 609 -4.48 -4.39 -29.15
N ASN A 610 -5.49 -3.78 -28.53
CA ASN A 610 -6.49 -2.97 -29.24
C ASN A 610 -5.82 -1.83 -30.03
N TYR A 611 -4.83 -1.13 -29.46
CA TYR A 611 -4.10 -0.08 -30.14
C TYR A 611 -3.21 -0.61 -31.28
N ILE A 612 -2.53 -1.74 -31.09
CA ILE A 612 -1.74 -2.41 -32.14
C ILE A 612 -2.62 -2.77 -33.35
N GLN A 613 -3.80 -3.36 -33.10
CA GLN A 613 -4.75 -3.72 -34.15
C GLN A 613 -5.23 -2.50 -34.95
N ARG A 614 -5.42 -1.36 -34.30
CA ARG A 614 -5.83 -0.12 -34.95
C ARG A 614 -4.75 0.44 -35.88
N VAL A 615 -3.48 0.33 -35.51
CA VAL A 615 -2.37 0.67 -36.41
C VAL A 615 -2.39 -0.25 -37.61
N GLY A 616 -2.46 -1.56 -37.42
CA GLY A 616 -2.55 -2.56 -38.50
C GLY A 616 -3.70 -2.29 -39.46
N ALA A 617 -4.88 -2.02 -38.96
CA ALA A 617 -6.04 -1.65 -39.76
C ALA A 617 -5.86 -0.32 -40.50
N SER A 618 -5.17 0.65 -39.88
CA SER A 618 -4.89 1.95 -40.54
C SER A 618 -3.88 1.83 -41.69
N VAL A 619 -2.87 0.98 -41.56
CA VAL A 619 -1.83 0.75 -42.57
C VAL A 619 -2.36 -0.07 -43.74
N SER A 620 -3.25 -1.03 -43.50
CA SER A 620 -3.81 -1.92 -44.54
C SER A 620 -4.99 -1.33 -45.33
N ARG A 621 -5.32 -0.04 -45.18
CA ARG A 621 -6.44 0.62 -45.87
C ARG A 621 -6.23 0.70 -47.35
N ILE A 622 -7.25 0.29 -48.10
CA ILE A 622 -7.35 0.51 -49.55
C ILE A 622 -8.14 1.82 -49.75
N GLY A 623 -7.47 2.84 -50.33
CA GLY A 623 -8.14 4.05 -50.79
C GLY A 623 -8.96 3.75 -52.05
N LEU A 624 -10.30 3.89 -51.95
CA LEU A 624 -11.15 3.85 -53.13
C LEU A 624 -11.34 5.29 -53.63
N GLY A 625 -11.16 5.49 -54.95
CA GLY A 625 -11.19 6.81 -55.58
C GLY A 625 -12.60 7.40 -55.72
N TYR A 626 -13.47 7.28 -54.71
CA TYR A 626 -14.79 7.93 -54.76
C TYR A 626 -14.68 9.43 -54.51
N VAL A 627 -15.42 10.20 -55.30
CA VAL A 627 -15.56 11.65 -55.14
C VAL A 627 -16.93 11.91 -54.53
N ALA A 628 -16.96 12.64 -53.41
CA ALA A 628 -18.20 13.15 -52.86
C ALA A 628 -18.63 14.42 -53.59
N LEU A 629 -19.92 14.55 -53.82
CA LEU A 629 -20.51 15.78 -54.40
C LEU A 629 -20.54 16.89 -53.33
#